data_abb38dabf93629de0a22fda4e3512e3e
#
_entry.id   abb38dabf93629de0a22fda4e3512e3e
#
_cell.length_a   1.000
_cell.length_b   1.000
_cell.length_c   1.000
_cell.angle_alpha   90.00
_cell.angle_beta   90.00
_cell.angle_gamma   90.00
#
_symmetry.space_group_name_H-M   'P 1'
#
loop_
_entity.id
_entity.type
_entity.pdbx_description
1 polymer ?
#
loop_
_entity_poly.entity_id
_entity_poly.type
_entity_poly.pdbx_seq_one_letter_code
_entity_poly.pdbx_strand_id
1 'polypeptide(L)'
;FVSVIFAAATGIVGASVTILGIMAAKSMNRSGYDVRLAAGTITAGGTLGILIPPSIMLVVMGPIMEIPVTDLFAAAIIPGIMLALIYAAYVTIRCAMNPNLGPTLAEEDRADNMLEVLKEFLIGLVPPALLVFAALGSILFGYATPTEAAGCGAVGSLLLALAYKKLTLPKLQEALVKTLEISALIMVLVAASNFFGSVFARLGTPMVLTDFLLGL
;
A
#
# COMPACT_ATOMS: atom_id res chain seq x y z
N PHE A 1 3.13 5.74 -10.67
CA PHE A 1 3.98 4.56 -10.50
C PHE A 1 4.61 4.52 -9.12
N VAL A 2 5.32 5.56 -8.67
CA VAL A 2 5.95 5.61 -7.33
C VAL A 2 4.94 5.32 -6.22
N SER A 3 3.73 5.91 -6.31
CA SER A 3 2.65 5.69 -5.34
C SER A 3 2.25 4.22 -5.23
N VAL A 4 2.22 3.49 -6.35
CA VAL A 4 1.87 2.05 -6.38
C VAL A 4 2.90 1.22 -5.63
N ILE A 5 4.19 1.45 -5.91
CA ILE A 5 5.29 0.72 -5.27
C ILE A 5 5.32 1.02 -3.77
N PHE A 6 5.12 2.30 -3.42
CA PHE A 6 5.11 2.73 -2.03
C PHE A 6 3.91 2.17 -1.27
N ALA A 7 2.72 2.17 -1.89
CA ALA A 7 1.51 1.60 -1.33
C ALA A 7 1.67 0.09 -1.07
N ALA A 8 2.21 -0.65 -2.04
CA ALA A 8 2.51 -2.08 -1.87
C ALA A 8 3.51 -2.34 -0.74
N ALA A 9 4.53 -1.46 -0.58
CA ALA A 9 5.52 -1.61 0.48
C ALA A 9 4.95 -1.36 1.89
N THR A 10 3.95 -0.48 2.02
CA THR A 10 3.37 -0.12 3.33
C THR A 10 2.19 -0.99 3.73
N GLY A 11 1.41 -1.47 2.78
CA GLY A 11 0.21 -2.29 3.02
C GLY A 11 -0.92 -1.58 3.79
N ILE A 12 -0.79 -0.26 4.07
CA ILE A 12 -1.72 0.55 4.87
C ILE A 12 -2.05 1.83 4.12
N VAL A 13 -3.33 2.08 3.84
CA VAL A 13 -3.79 3.28 3.10
C VAL A 13 -3.41 4.57 3.80
N GLY A 14 -3.72 4.70 5.08
CA GLY A 14 -3.49 5.93 5.83
C GLY A 14 -2.02 6.33 5.83
N ALA A 15 -1.13 5.39 6.10
CA ALA A 15 0.32 5.64 6.07
C ALA A 15 0.80 6.00 4.67
N SER A 16 0.37 5.25 3.64
CA SER A 16 0.75 5.50 2.24
C SER A 16 0.31 6.88 1.77
N VAL A 17 -0.95 7.24 1.97
CA VAL A 17 -1.51 8.53 1.55
C VAL A 17 -0.83 9.67 2.29
N THR A 18 -0.61 9.54 3.61
CA THR A 18 0.03 10.59 4.41
C THR A 18 1.47 10.83 3.96
N ILE A 19 2.28 9.78 3.84
CA ILE A 19 3.69 9.92 3.47
C ILE A 19 3.82 10.42 2.02
N LEU A 20 3.05 9.85 1.09
CA LEU A 20 3.01 10.32 -0.29
C LEU A 20 2.51 11.76 -0.39
N GLY A 21 1.52 12.14 0.44
CA GLY A 21 1.04 13.51 0.55
C GLY A 21 2.14 14.48 0.96
N ILE A 22 2.91 14.14 1.99
CA ILE A 22 4.01 15.00 2.46
C ILE A 22 5.12 15.11 1.41
N MET A 23 5.49 14.00 0.77
CA MET A 23 6.62 13.95 -0.17
C MET A 23 6.24 14.43 -1.57
N ALA A 24 5.19 13.84 -2.15
CA ALA A 24 4.83 14.05 -3.55
C ALA A 24 4.01 15.33 -3.77
N ALA A 25 3.10 15.71 -2.86
CA ALA A 25 2.29 16.91 -3.03
C ALA A 25 3.14 18.18 -3.07
N LYS A 26 4.18 18.25 -2.22
CA LYS A 26 5.10 19.39 -2.23
C LYS A 26 5.84 19.52 -3.57
N SER A 27 6.32 18.40 -4.09
CA SER A 27 7.03 18.36 -5.39
C SER A 27 6.07 18.67 -6.54
N MET A 28 4.89 18.05 -6.58
CA MET A 28 3.89 18.27 -7.63
C MET A 28 3.39 19.73 -7.66
N ASN A 29 3.10 20.32 -6.48
CA ASN A 29 2.69 21.72 -6.40
C ASN A 29 3.80 22.66 -6.88
N ARG A 30 5.06 22.37 -6.54
CA ARG A 30 6.22 23.17 -7.01
C ARG A 30 6.40 23.08 -8.51
N SER A 31 6.10 21.94 -9.11
CA SER A 31 6.13 21.72 -10.56
C SER A 31 4.87 22.24 -11.29
N GLY A 32 3.94 22.90 -10.60
CA GLY A 32 2.76 23.51 -11.20
C GLY A 32 1.62 22.54 -11.54
N TYR A 33 1.61 21.33 -10.96
CA TYR A 33 0.49 20.39 -11.16
C TYR A 33 -0.82 20.95 -10.60
N ASP A 34 -1.93 20.64 -11.28
CA ASP A 34 -3.25 20.92 -10.73
C ASP A 34 -3.45 20.23 -9.38
N VAL A 35 -3.86 20.98 -8.37
CA VAL A 35 -3.99 20.52 -6.98
C VAL A 35 -4.97 19.36 -6.85
N ARG A 36 -6.06 19.37 -7.63
CA ARG A 36 -7.07 18.31 -7.61
C ARG A 36 -6.55 17.03 -8.21
N LEU A 37 -5.80 17.14 -9.33
CA LEU A 37 -5.17 15.99 -9.96
C LEU A 37 -4.08 15.40 -9.07
N ALA A 38 -3.24 16.25 -8.46
CA ALA A 38 -2.19 15.83 -7.55
C ALA A 38 -2.77 15.10 -6.32
N ALA A 39 -3.74 15.73 -5.64
CA ALA A 39 -4.41 15.12 -4.48
C ALA A 39 -5.10 13.79 -4.86
N GLY A 40 -5.85 13.78 -5.95
CA GLY A 40 -6.52 12.57 -6.45
C GLY A 40 -5.54 11.45 -6.78
N THR A 41 -4.43 11.74 -7.44
CA THR A 41 -3.40 10.75 -7.79
C THR A 41 -2.71 10.17 -6.55
N ILE A 42 -2.39 11.01 -5.57
CA ILE A 42 -1.78 10.58 -4.31
C ILE A 42 -2.74 9.69 -3.52
N THR A 43 -3.99 10.13 -3.38
CA THR A 43 -5.01 9.37 -2.65
C THR A 43 -5.31 8.04 -3.33
N ALA A 44 -5.60 8.06 -4.62
CA ALA A 44 -5.87 6.85 -5.41
C ALA A 44 -4.66 5.88 -5.40
N GLY A 45 -3.44 6.41 -5.58
CA GLY A 45 -2.23 5.60 -5.49
C GLY A 45 -2.02 4.96 -4.13
N GLY A 46 -2.30 5.69 -3.05
CA GLY A 46 -2.18 5.17 -1.68
C GLY A 46 -3.20 4.09 -1.35
N THR A 47 -4.41 4.12 -1.93
CA THR A 47 -5.43 3.10 -1.71
C THR A 47 -5.07 1.73 -2.30
N LEU A 48 -4.15 1.67 -3.26
CA LEU A 48 -3.68 0.41 -3.83
C LEU A 48 -2.96 -0.49 -2.82
N GLY A 49 -2.48 0.06 -1.70
CA GLY A 49 -1.86 -0.73 -0.62
C GLY A 49 -2.79 -1.72 0.08
N ILE A 50 -4.11 -1.57 -0.05
CA ILE A 50 -5.05 -2.59 0.43
C ILE A 50 -5.11 -3.77 -0.54
N LEU A 51 -4.98 -3.51 -1.84
CA LEU A 51 -5.25 -4.49 -2.89
C LEU A 51 -3.98 -5.21 -3.35
N ILE A 52 -2.86 -4.47 -3.44
CA ILE A 52 -1.59 -5.05 -3.92
C ILE A 52 -0.86 -5.71 -2.74
N PRO A 53 -0.58 -7.03 -2.80
CA PRO A 53 0.17 -7.70 -1.74
C PRO A 53 1.61 -7.18 -1.59
N PRO A 54 2.18 -7.20 -0.37
CA PRO A 54 1.60 -7.64 0.90
C PRO A 54 0.62 -6.63 1.51
N SER A 55 -0.58 -7.07 1.84
CA SER A 55 -1.65 -6.21 2.36
C SER A 55 -2.14 -6.70 3.71
N ILE A 56 -2.19 -5.81 4.70
CA ILE A 56 -2.70 -6.13 6.04
C ILE A 56 -4.17 -6.52 5.98
N MET A 57 -4.95 -5.87 5.11
CA MET A 57 -6.37 -6.19 4.97
C MET A 57 -6.58 -7.64 4.52
N LEU A 58 -5.83 -8.11 3.55
CA LEU A 58 -5.92 -9.49 3.06
C LEU A 58 -5.48 -10.50 4.12
N VAL A 59 -4.46 -10.16 4.94
CA VAL A 59 -4.03 -11.00 6.07
C VAL A 59 -5.13 -11.15 7.11
N VAL A 60 -5.84 -10.04 7.43
CA VAL A 60 -6.94 -10.05 8.39
C VAL A 60 -8.18 -10.77 7.83
N MET A 61 -8.44 -10.65 6.52
CA MET A 61 -9.57 -11.34 5.88
C MET A 61 -9.41 -12.86 5.85
N GLY A 62 -8.19 -13.38 5.75
CA GLY A 62 -7.93 -14.81 5.67
C GLY A 62 -8.65 -15.62 6.75
N PRO A 63 -8.35 -15.38 8.04
CA PRO A 63 -9.02 -16.08 9.14
C PRO A 63 -10.52 -15.84 9.23
N ILE A 64 -11.00 -14.64 8.84
CA ILE A 64 -12.43 -14.27 8.90
C ILE A 64 -13.22 -15.03 7.84
N MET A 65 -12.66 -15.18 6.65
CA MET A 65 -13.29 -15.86 5.52
C MET A 65 -12.95 -17.35 5.44
N GLU A 66 -12.10 -17.85 6.36
CA GLU A 66 -11.57 -19.21 6.36
C GLU A 66 -10.85 -19.58 5.05
N ILE A 67 -10.21 -18.59 4.42
CA ILE A 67 -9.43 -18.74 3.18
C ILE A 67 -7.95 -18.54 3.50
N PRO A 68 -7.05 -19.40 2.97
CA PRO A 68 -5.62 -19.19 3.12
C PRO A 68 -5.17 -17.82 2.61
N VAL A 69 -4.35 -17.13 3.39
CA VAL A 69 -3.84 -15.78 3.03
C VAL A 69 -3.02 -15.83 1.72
N THR A 70 -2.35 -16.94 1.45
CA THR A 70 -1.63 -17.18 0.20
C THR A 70 -2.53 -17.08 -1.02
N ASP A 71 -3.73 -17.66 -0.95
CA ASP A 71 -4.70 -17.67 -2.04
C ASP A 71 -5.30 -16.28 -2.24
N LEU A 72 -5.57 -15.56 -1.14
CA LEU A 72 -6.01 -14.17 -1.20
C LEU A 72 -4.95 -13.27 -1.83
N PHE A 73 -3.67 -13.46 -1.50
CA PHE A 73 -2.59 -12.71 -2.10
C PHE A 73 -2.49 -13.01 -3.61
N ALA A 74 -2.50 -14.28 -3.99
CA ALA A 74 -2.45 -14.67 -5.40
C ALA A 74 -3.63 -14.09 -6.21
N ALA A 75 -4.84 -14.16 -5.66
CA ALA A 75 -6.04 -13.63 -6.30
C ALA A 75 -6.03 -12.09 -6.43
N ALA A 76 -5.41 -11.39 -5.48
CA ALA A 76 -5.40 -9.92 -5.45
C ALA A 76 -4.38 -9.29 -6.42
N ILE A 77 -3.36 -10.03 -6.87
CA ILE A 77 -2.31 -9.49 -7.75
C ILE A 77 -2.90 -8.95 -9.05
N ILE A 78 -3.73 -9.75 -9.73
CA ILE A 78 -4.28 -9.36 -11.04
C ILE A 78 -5.19 -8.15 -10.92
N PRO A 79 -6.21 -8.11 -10.03
CA PRO A 79 -7.04 -6.93 -9.82
C PRO A 79 -6.23 -5.70 -9.39
N GLY A 80 -5.23 -5.89 -8.53
CA GLY A 80 -4.37 -4.82 -8.06
C GLY A 80 -3.56 -4.16 -9.17
N ILE A 81 -2.91 -4.96 -10.00
CA ILE A 81 -2.16 -4.46 -11.17
C ILE A 81 -3.11 -3.80 -12.18
N MET A 82 -4.26 -4.41 -12.43
CA MET A 82 -5.26 -3.86 -13.36
C MET A 82 -5.74 -2.48 -12.90
N LEU A 83 -6.05 -2.33 -11.62
CA LEU A 83 -6.46 -1.04 -11.05
C LEU A 83 -5.32 -0.01 -11.12
N ALA A 84 -4.09 -0.40 -10.83
CA ALA A 84 -2.92 0.46 -10.96
C ALA A 84 -2.73 0.97 -12.40
N LEU A 85 -2.92 0.10 -13.39
CA LEU A 85 -2.86 0.46 -14.81
C LEU A 85 -4.00 1.40 -15.21
N ILE A 86 -5.21 1.17 -14.71
CA ILE A 86 -6.36 2.07 -14.95
C ILE A 86 -6.08 3.47 -14.39
N TYR A 87 -5.56 3.57 -13.17
CA TYR A 87 -5.18 4.86 -12.58
C TYR A 87 -4.08 5.55 -13.38
N ALA A 88 -3.05 4.81 -13.77
CA ALA A 88 -1.97 5.34 -14.59
C ALA A 88 -2.49 5.82 -15.96
N ALA A 89 -3.34 5.03 -16.62
CA ALA A 89 -3.97 5.40 -17.88
C ALA A 89 -4.84 6.66 -17.73
N TYR A 90 -5.68 6.71 -16.69
CA TYR A 90 -6.52 7.88 -16.43
C TYR A 90 -5.70 9.16 -16.28
N VAL A 91 -4.66 9.15 -15.44
CA VAL A 91 -3.81 10.32 -15.22
C VAL A 91 -3.10 10.73 -16.51
N THR A 92 -2.55 9.75 -17.25
CA THR A 92 -1.84 10.01 -18.50
C THR A 92 -2.77 10.61 -19.56
N ILE A 93 -3.96 10.05 -19.74
CA ILE A 93 -4.97 10.55 -20.69
C ILE A 93 -5.40 11.97 -20.30
N ARG A 94 -5.67 12.21 -19.01
CA ARG A 94 -6.07 13.54 -18.52
C ARG A 94 -5.00 14.60 -18.76
N CYS A 95 -3.72 14.27 -18.51
CA CYS A 95 -2.61 15.17 -18.79
C CYS A 95 -2.36 15.36 -20.30
N ALA A 96 -2.56 14.32 -21.10
CA ALA A 96 -2.45 14.41 -22.57
C ALA A 96 -3.54 15.29 -23.18
N MET A 97 -4.79 15.20 -22.65
CA MET A 97 -5.91 16.04 -23.11
C MET A 97 -5.78 17.49 -22.63
N ASN A 98 -5.19 17.72 -21.49
CA ASN A 98 -4.98 19.06 -20.93
C ASN A 98 -3.60 19.14 -20.26
N PRO A 99 -2.57 19.57 -21.02
CA PRO A 99 -1.19 19.67 -20.52
C PRO A 99 -1.01 20.57 -19.30
N ASN A 100 -1.94 21.51 -19.07
CA ASN A 100 -1.89 22.39 -17.90
C ASN A 100 -2.14 21.66 -16.57
N LEU A 101 -2.73 20.45 -16.61
CA LEU A 101 -2.98 19.65 -15.41
C LEU A 101 -1.71 19.00 -14.85
N GLY A 102 -0.73 18.73 -15.72
CA GLY A 102 0.53 18.11 -15.35
C GLY A 102 1.66 18.64 -16.23
N PRO A 103 2.14 19.86 -15.97
CA PRO A 103 3.21 20.45 -16.76
C PRO A 103 4.50 19.65 -16.62
N THR A 104 5.33 19.71 -17.65
CA THR A 104 6.68 19.14 -17.62
C THR A 104 7.53 19.90 -16.61
N LEU A 105 8.45 19.19 -15.95
CA LEU A 105 9.43 19.80 -15.04
C LEU A 105 10.17 20.93 -15.76
N ALA A 106 10.36 22.06 -15.05
CA ALA A 106 11.20 23.16 -15.51
C ALA A 106 12.62 22.64 -15.80
N GLU A 107 13.30 23.26 -16.76
CA GLU A 107 14.66 22.82 -17.15
C GLU A 107 15.63 22.85 -15.97
N GLU A 108 15.44 23.80 -15.06
CA GLU A 108 16.25 23.98 -13.85
C GLU A 108 16.07 22.83 -12.82
N ASP A 109 14.93 22.16 -12.83
CA ASP A 109 14.61 21.04 -11.92
C ASP A 109 14.83 19.66 -12.58
N ARG A 110 15.28 19.64 -13.84
CA ARG A 110 15.67 18.41 -14.52
C ARG A 110 17.07 18.00 -14.09
N ALA A 111 17.24 16.71 -13.81
CA ALA A 111 18.56 16.18 -13.50
C ALA A 111 19.48 16.29 -14.71
N ASP A 112 20.65 16.87 -14.51
CA ASP A 112 21.67 17.05 -15.55
C ASP A 112 22.23 15.73 -16.08
N ASN A 113 22.14 14.68 -15.29
CA ASN A 113 22.72 13.37 -15.62
C ASN A 113 21.75 12.21 -15.34
N MET A 114 21.32 11.56 -16.43
CA MET A 114 20.45 10.37 -16.34
C MET A 114 21.07 9.23 -15.50
N LEU A 115 22.41 9.15 -15.47
CA LEU A 115 23.13 8.16 -14.67
C LEU A 115 22.98 8.41 -13.16
N GLU A 116 22.92 9.66 -12.72
CA GLU A 116 22.70 10.00 -11.31
C GLU A 116 21.27 9.64 -10.89
N VAL A 117 20.28 9.98 -11.70
CA VAL A 117 18.89 9.59 -11.47
C VAL A 117 18.74 8.08 -11.37
N LEU A 118 19.37 7.35 -12.31
CA LEU A 118 19.34 5.90 -12.31
C LEU A 118 20.02 5.33 -11.06
N LYS A 119 21.14 5.90 -10.63
CA LYS A 119 21.84 5.48 -9.43
C LYS A 119 21.02 5.74 -8.16
N GLU A 120 20.42 6.91 -8.02
CA GLU A 120 19.54 7.24 -6.89
C GLU A 120 18.30 6.34 -6.87
N PHE A 121 17.70 6.08 -8.03
CA PHE A 121 16.59 5.16 -8.18
C PHE A 121 16.98 3.72 -7.77
N LEU A 122 18.11 3.23 -8.25
CA LEU A 122 18.61 1.89 -7.92
C LEU A 122 18.94 1.75 -6.43
N ILE A 123 19.58 2.73 -5.84
CA ILE A 123 19.97 2.69 -4.41
C ILE A 123 18.76 2.91 -3.50
N GLY A 124 17.84 3.80 -3.88
CA GLY A 124 16.68 4.16 -3.04
C GLY A 124 15.53 3.18 -3.12
N LEU A 125 15.20 2.69 -4.31
CA LEU A 125 13.98 1.90 -4.54
C LEU A 125 14.24 0.39 -4.64
N VAL A 126 15.35 -0.03 -5.27
CA VAL A 126 15.58 -1.46 -5.52
C VAL A 126 15.72 -2.29 -4.24
N PRO A 127 16.49 -1.89 -3.21
CA PRO A 127 16.63 -2.72 -2.01
C PRO A 127 15.32 -2.91 -1.23
N PRO A 128 14.49 -1.87 -0.98
CA PRO A 128 13.17 -2.08 -0.38
C PRO A 128 12.23 -2.91 -1.25
N ALA A 129 12.21 -2.68 -2.57
CA ALA A 129 11.40 -3.46 -3.48
C ALA A 129 11.82 -4.94 -3.48
N LEU A 130 13.12 -5.22 -3.53
CA LEU A 130 13.65 -6.58 -3.50
C LEU A 130 13.27 -7.30 -2.19
N LEU A 131 13.29 -6.59 -1.05
CA LEU A 131 12.84 -7.14 0.23
C LEU A 131 11.35 -7.53 0.18
N VAL A 132 10.49 -6.65 -0.35
CA VAL A 132 9.06 -6.91 -0.51
C VAL A 132 8.82 -8.09 -1.46
N PHE A 133 9.49 -8.11 -2.61
CA PHE A 133 9.39 -9.21 -3.57
C PHE A 133 9.91 -10.53 -3.02
N ALA A 134 10.98 -10.52 -2.23
CA ALA A 134 11.50 -11.73 -1.60
C ALA A 134 10.51 -12.28 -0.55
N ALA A 135 9.95 -11.41 0.29
CA ALA A 135 8.96 -11.79 1.28
C ALA A 135 7.68 -12.33 0.61
N LEU A 136 7.12 -11.58 -0.36
CA LEU A 136 5.93 -12.00 -1.09
C LEU A 136 6.17 -13.28 -1.90
N GLY A 137 7.29 -13.36 -2.60
CA GLY A 137 7.68 -14.54 -3.38
C GLY A 137 7.80 -15.78 -2.51
N SER A 138 8.42 -15.67 -1.32
CA SER A 138 8.53 -16.80 -0.40
C SER A 138 7.16 -17.34 0.05
N ILE A 139 6.17 -16.46 0.21
CA ILE A 139 4.79 -16.84 0.52
C ILE A 139 4.13 -17.52 -0.68
N LEU A 140 4.18 -16.90 -1.87
CA LEU A 140 3.50 -17.39 -3.07
C LEU A 140 4.04 -18.71 -3.58
N PHE A 141 5.36 -18.94 -3.44
CA PHE A 141 6.00 -20.20 -3.79
C PHE A 141 5.90 -21.27 -2.68
N GLY A 142 5.28 -20.96 -1.56
CA GLY A 142 5.08 -21.90 -0.45
C GLY A 142 6.35 -22.20 0.38
N TYR A 143 7.39 -21.37 0.27
CA TYR A 143 8.62 -21.53 1.05
C TYR A 143 8.49 -21.04 2.49
N ALA A 144 7.59 -20.08 2.74
CA ALA A 144 7.37 -19.51 4.05
C ALA A 144 5.88 -19.22 4.28
N THR A 145 5.44 -19.36 5.52
CA THR A 145 4.13 -18.87 5.95
C THR A 145 4.13 -17.33 5.97
N PRO A 146 2.97 -16.67 5.89
CA PRO A 146 2.89 -15.21 6.00
C PRO A 146 3.58 -14.66 7.26
N THR A 147 3.49 -15.37 8.39
CA THR A 147 4.13 -14.95 9.64
C THR A 147 5.66 -15.05 9.57
N GLU A 148 6.19 -16.12 9.01
CA GLU A 148 7.65 -16.30 8.82
C GLU A 148 8.21 -15.28 7.85
N ALA A 149 7.52 -15.06 6.73
CA ALA A 149 7.93 -14.04 5.75
C ALA A 149 7.90 -12.62 6.35
N ALA A 150 6.91 -12.30 7.20
CA ALA A 150 6.85 -11.03 7.92
C ALA A 150 8.02 -10.89 8.90
N GLY A 151 8.39 -11.94 9.62
CA GLY A 151 9.57 -11.96 10.50
C GLY A 151 10.86 -11.71 9.71
N CYS A 152 11.06 -12.42 8.60
CA CYS A 152 12.20 -12.21 7.70
C CYS A 152 12.22 -10.78 7.11
N GLY A 153 11.04 -10.27 6.73
CA GLY A 153 10.87 -8.90 6.24
C GLY A 153 11.25 -7.86 7.29
N ALA A 154 10.85 -8.07 8.54
CA ALA A 154 11.21 -7.18 9.66
C ALA A 154 12.73 -7.17 9.90
N VAL A 155 13.38 -8.34 9.93
CA VAL A 155 14.84 -8.45 10.06
C VAL A 155 15.52 -7.81 8.84
N GLY A 156 15.05 -8.09 7.64
CA GLY A 156 15.59 -7.50 6.41
C GLY A 156 15.48 -5.97 6.39
N SER A 157 14.36 -5.41 6.85
CA SER A 157 14.19 -3.95 6.95
C SER A 157 15.13 -3.31 7.97
N LEU A 158 15.38 -3.97 9.10
CA LEU A 158 16.37 -3.54 10.09
C LEU A 158 17.79 -3.57 9.51
N LEU A 159 18.14 -4.63 8.78
CA LEU A 159 19.44 -4.73 8.12
C LEU A 159 19.63 -3.64 7.05
N LEU A 160 18.59 -3.34 6.27
CA LEU A 160 18.61 -2.23 5.30
C LEU A 160 18.80 -0.88 5.99
N ALA A 161 18.07 -0.63 7.09
CA ALA A 161 18.19 0.61 7.85
C ALA A 161 19.62 0.77 8.46
N LEU A 162 20.23 -0.35 8.86
CA LEU A 162 21.60 -0.40 9.34
C LEU A 162 22.60 -0.11 8.21
N ALA A 163 22.41 -0.76 7.03
CA ALA A 163 23.25 -0.57 5.86
C ALA A 163 23.23 0.89 5.36
N TYR A 164 22.06 1.54 5.41
CA TYR A 164 21.91 2.96 5.10
C TYR A 164 22.39 3.89 6.24
N LYS A 165 22.87 3.34 7.37
CA LYS A 165 23.26 4.12 8.55
C LYS A 165 22.18 5.06 9.07
N LYS A 166 20.92 4.68 8.88
CA LYS A 166 19.73 5.46 9.30
C LYS A 166 19.06 4.88 10.56
N LEU A 167 19.49 3.70 11.01
CA LEU A 167 18.95 3.07 12.21
C LEU A 167 19.49 3.78 13.46
N THR A 168 18.56 4.35 14.24
CA THR A 168 18.86 4.95 15.56
C THR A 168 17.89 4.39 16.58
N LEU A 169 18.30 4.34 17.85
CA LEU A 169 17.44 3.82 18.92
C LEU A 169 16.08 4.53 19.02
N PRO A 170 15.98 5.87 18.91
CA PRO A 170 14.69 6.54 18.90
C PRO A 170 13.78 6.12 17.73
N LYS A 171 14.35 5.95 16.52
CA LYS A 171 13.59 5.48 15.35
C LYS A 171 13.10 4.04 15.50
N LEU A 172 13.91 3.19 16.11
CA LEU A 172 13.51 1.82 16.42
C LEU A 172 12.37 1.80 17.43
N GLN A 173 12.46 2.60 18.50
CA GLN A 173 11.39 2.73 19.48
C GLN A 173 10.10 3.26 18.83
N GLU A 174 10.19 4.29 18.00
CA GLU A 174 9.05 4.84 17.27
C GLU A 174 8.41 3.76 16.38
N ALA A 175 9.19 3.00 15.63
CA ALA A 175 8.70 1.92 14.79
C ALA A 175 7.99 0.83 15.61
N LEU A 176 8.53 0.43 16.75
CA LEU A 176 7.92 -0.56 17.65
C LEU A 176 6.61 -0.05 18.24
N VAL A 177 6.57 1.20 18.73
CA VAL A 177 5.35 1.81 19.25
C VAL A 177 4.27 1.90 18.17
N LYS A 178 4.62 2.35 16.97
CA LYS A 178 3.68 2.41 15.83
C LYS A 178 3.16 1.02 15.44
N THR A 179 4.01 0.02 15.47
CA THR A 179 3.60 -1.38 15.23
C THR A 179 2.58 -1.85 16.27
N LEU A 180 2.81 -1.56 17.55
CA LEU A 180 1.87 -1.88 18.62
C LEU A 180 0.55 -1.13 18.49
N GLU A 181 0.58 0.17 18.19
CA GLU A 181 -0.63 0.98 17.95
C GLU A 181 -1.49 0.41 16.82
N ILE A 182 -0.86 0.10 15.68
CA ILE A 182 -1.57 -0.45 14.51
C ILE A 182 -2.11 -1.86 14.81
N SER A 183 -1.31 -2.72 15.45
CA SER A 183 -1.74 -4.07 15.81
C SER A 183 -2.91 -4.06 16.79
N ALA A 184 -2.86 -3.20 17.81
CA ALA A 184 -3.94 -3.02 18.76
C ALA A 184 -5.22 -2.50 18.08
N LEU A 185 -5.10 -1.51 17.19
CA LEU A 185 -6.22 -1.00 16.41
C LEU A 185 -6.89 -2.12 15.59
N ILE A 186 -6.10 -2.90 14.86
CA ILE A 186 -6.62 -4.01 14.05
C ILE A 186 -7.33 -5.05 14.93
N MET A 187 -6.74 -5.42 16.05
CA MET A 187 -7.35 -6.39 16.99
C MET A 187 -8.69 -5.89 17.53
N VAL A 188 -8.78 -4.62 17.91
CA VAL A 188 -10.04 -4.01 18.37
C VAL A 188 -11.08 -4.00 17.26
N LEU A 189 -10.69 -3.64 16.02
CA LEU A 189 -11.61 -3.64 14.88
C LEU A 189 -12.13 -5.06 14.56
N VAL A 190 -11.26 -6.06 14.59
CA VAL A 190 -11.66 -7.47 14.37
C VAL A 190 -12.62 -7.93 15.47
N ALA A 191 -12.32 -7.64 16.75
CA ALA A 191 -13.20 -7.99 17.86
C ALA A 191 -14.57 -7.30 17.73
N ALA A 192 -14.60 -6.00 17.44
CA ALA A 192 -15.82 -5.24 17.24
C ALA A 192 -16.66 -5.76 16.05
N SER A 193 -15.99 -6.09 14.94
CA SER A 193 -16.62 -6.64 13.74
C SER A 193 -17.25 -8.02 14.02
N ASN A 194 -16.53 -8.89 14.72
CA ASN A 194 -17.05 -10.20 15.11
C ASN A 194 -18.24 -10.09 16.07
N PHE A 195 -18.16 -9.15 17.02
CA PHE A 195 -19.29 -8.88 17.92
C PHE A 195 -20.49 -8.39 17.13
N PHE A 196 -20.32 -7.39 16.26
CA PHE A 196 -21.40 -6.88 15.39
C PHE A 196 -22.00 -8.00 14.52
N GLY A 197 -21.15 -8.79 13.85
CA GLY A 197 -21.60 -9.90 12.99
C GLY A 197 -22.40 -10.95 13.78
N SER A 198 -21.96 -11.28 14.99
CA SER A 198 -22.66 -12.23 15.85
C SER A 198 -24.04 -11.74 16.29
N VAL A 199 -24.14 -10.45 16.68
CA VAL A 199 -25.44 -9.83 17.04
C VAL A 199 -26.33 -9.74 15.81
N PHE A 200 -25.81 -9.31 14.66
CA PHE A 200 -26.53 -9.20 13.40
C PHE A 200 -27.13 -10.54 12.95
N ALA A 201 -26.34 -11.61 13.04
CA ALA A 201 -26.80 -12.96 12.72
C ALA A 201 -27.87 -13.46 13.68
N ARG A 202 -27.69 -13.25 15.01
CA ARG A 202 -28.64 -13.69 16.03
C ARG A 202 -30.00 -12.98 15.97
N LEU A 203 -30.02 -11.72 15.50
CA LEU A 203 -31.25 -10.96 15.28
C LEU A 203 -32.02 -11.41 14.03
N GLY A 204 -31.49 -12.36 13.24
CA GLY A 204 -32.10 -12.82 12.01
C GLY A 204 -32.08 -11.79 10.87
N THR A 205 -31.34 -10.70 11.04
CA THR A 205 -31.25 -9.60 10.07
C THR A 205 -30.85 -10.06 8.66
N PRO A 206 -29.92 -11.03 8.47
CA PRO A 206 -29.60 -11.55 7.14
C PRO A 206 -30.81 -12.16 6.42
N MET A 207 -31.68 -12.88 7.13
CA MET A 207 -32.89 -13.46 6.56
C MET A 207 -33.87 -12.38 6.09
N VAL A 208 -34.12 -11.40 6.95
CA VAL A 208 -35.04 -10.29 6.63
C VAL A 208 -34.54 -9.49 5.41
N LEU A 209 -33.22 -9.25 5.33
CA LEU A 209 -32.63 -8.58 4.16
C LEU A 209 -32.75 -9.42 2.88
N THR A 210 -32.51 -10.74 3.00
CA THR A 210 -32.62 -11.64 1.84
C THR A 210 -34.05 -11.68 1.32
N ASP A 211 -35.03 -11.84 2.21
CA ASP A 211 -36.45 -11.86 1.84
C ASP A 211 -36.89 -10.54 1.22
N PHE A 212 -36.42 -9.41 1.75
CA PHE A 212 -36.67 -8.09 1.18
C PHE A 212 -36.08 -7.93 -0.22
N LEU A 213 -34.84 -8.38 -0.45
CA LEU A 213 -34.15 -8.27 -1.74
C LEU A 213 -34.71 -9.24 -2.80
N LEU A 214 -35.15 -10.43 -2.38
CA LEU A 214 -35.77 -11.42 -3.28
C LEU A 214 -37.23 -11.13 -3.55
N GLY A 215 -37.89 -10.30 -2.75
CA GLY A 215 -39.24 -9.85 -2.92
C GLY A 215 -39.40 -8.58 -3.79
N LEU A 216 -38.27 -7.99 -4.24
CA LEU A 216 -38.21 -6.89 -5.21
C LEU A 216 -38.06 -7.43 -6.62
#